data_338b002696dc5b0283a4057a9d08529b
#
_entry.id   338b002696dc5b0283a4057a9d08529b
#
_cell.length_a   1.000
_cell.length_b   1.000
_cell.length_c   1.000
_cell.angle_alpha   90.00
_cell.angle_beta   90.00
_cell.angle_gamma   90.00
#
_symmetry.space_group_name_H-M   'P 1'
#
loop_
_entity.id
_entity.type
_entity.pdbx_description
1 polymer ?
#
loop_
_entity_poly.entity_id
_entity_poly.type
_entity_poly.pdbx_seq_one_letter_code
_entity_poly.pdbx_strand_id
1 'polypeptide(L)'
;LTGAIPILFGTNIGTTVTALLASIGGSVNAKRAALAHTMFNVGGTLIFIWFTPYIAMFVEMISPSGDELSRQIANAHLGFNIATTIVFIPLIGVLVKIVTKLIPGKDEIKDPMEVVYLDYNVIEQPFIAIHLAVKELSRMAEITAGMITETKKAFLGGDMDAAESVMKDETVVDSL
;
A
#
# COMPACT_ATOMS: atom_id res chain seq x y z
N LEU A 1 -14.46 29.27 -8.96
CA LEU A 1 -14.16 27.86 -8.82
C LEU A 1 -13.28 27.33 -9.97
N THR A 2 -13.57 27.65 -11.23
CA THR A 2 -12.85 27.15 -12.41
C THR A 2 -11.33 27.33 -12.33
N GLY A 3 -10.82 28.45 -11.83
CA GLY A 3 -9.39 28.67 -11.65
C GLY A 3 -8.77 27.90 -10.47
N ALA A 4 -9.56 27.48 -9.50
CA ALA A 4 -9.09 26.73 -8.33
C ALA A 4 -8.88 25.24 -8.65
N ILE A 5 -9.66 24.64 -9.57
CA ILE A 5 -9.59 23.22 -9.90
C ILE A 5 -8.23 22.79 -10.48
N PRO A 6 -7.59 23.55 -11.42
CA PRO A 6 -6.24 23.20 -11.87
C PRO A 6 -5.19 23.24 -10.76
N ILE A 7 -5.34 24.16 -9.79
CA ILE A 7 -4.46 24.25 -8.61
C ILE A 7 -4.66 22.99 -7.74
N LEU A 8 -5.92 22.56 -7.55
CA LEU A 8 -6.27 21.34 -6.84
C LEU A 8 -5.62 20.10 -7.50
N PHE A 9 -5.64 20.00 -8.82
CA PHE A 9 -4.95 18.94 -9.54
C PHE A 9 -3.44 18.96 -9.29
N GLY A 10 -2.85 20.16 -9.31
CA GLY A 10 -1.43 20.35 -8.98
C GLY A 10 -1.10 19.90 -7.55
N THR A 11 -1.95 20.22 -6.57
CA THR A 11 -1.75 19.76 -5.18
C THR A 11 -1.86 18.25 -5.04
N ASN A 12 -2.78 17.59 -5.75
CA ASN A 12 -2.87 16.13 -5.76
C ASN A 12 -1.59 15.47 -6.30
N ILE A 13 -1.02 16.00 -7.38
CA ILE A 13 0.29 15.53 -7.87
C ILE A 13 1.38 15.83 -6.83
N GLY A 14 1.38 17.03 -6.25
CA GLY A 14 2.37 17.45 -5.26
C GLY A 14 2.45 16.53 -4.04
N THR A 15 1.31 16.04 -3.54
CA THR A 15 1.29 15.10 -2.41
C THR A 15 1.98 13.77 -2.72
N THR A 16 2.08 13.37 -3.97
CA THR A 16 2.76 12.12 -4.34
C THR A 16 4.28 12.22 -4.24
N VAL A 17 4.84 13.43 -4.30
CA VAL A 17 6.29 13.66 -4.16
C VAL A 17 6.76 13.22 -2.78
N THR A 18 6.00 13.49 -1.72
CA THR A 18 6.34 13.05 -0.37
C THR A 18 6.37 11.51 -0.26
N ALA A 19 5.42 10.83 -0.89
CA ALA A 19 5.40 9.37 -0.94
C ALA A 19 6.61 8.80 -1.72
N LEU A 20 6.98 9.43 -2.84
CA LEU A 20 8.17 9.05 -3.60
C LEU A 20 9.45 9.23 -2.78
N LEU A 21 9.61 10.37 -2.11
CA LEU A 21 10.75 10.64 -1.24
C LEU A 21 10.83 9.66 -0.07
N ALA A 22 9.70 9.37 0.59
CA ALA A 22 9.62 8.39 1.67
C ALA A 22 9.94 6.95 1.22
N SER A 23 9.76 6.65 -0.06
CA SER A 23 10.07 5.32 -0.61
C SER A 23 11.56 5.12 -0.93
N ILE A 24 12.37 6.19 -0.89
CA ILE A 24 13.82 6.12 -1.13
C ILE A 24 14.45 5.31 0.02
N GLY A 25 15.20 4.28 -0.34
CA GLY A 25 15.76 3.34 0.65
C GLY A 25 14.77 2.27 1.15
N GLY A 26 13.48 2.41 0.84
CA GLY A 26 12.46 1.45 1.23
C GLY A 26 12.41 0.19 0.36
N SER A 27 11.51 -0.72 0.71
CA SER A 27 11.27 -1.99 0.02
C SER A 27 10.84 -1.78 -1.45
N VAL A 28 10.97 -2.82 -2.27
CA VAL A 28 10.51 -2.80 -3.67
C VAL A 28 9.02 -2.50 -3.74
N ASN A 29 8.23 -3.06 -2.81
CA ASN A 29 6.80 -2.82 -2.76
C ASN A 29 6.45 -1.39 -2.31
N ALA A 30 7.22 -0.78 -1.40
CA ALA A 30 7.06 0.62 -1.02
C ALA A 30 7.29 1.56 -2.22
N LYS A 31 8.35 1.33 -2.99
CA LYS A 31 8.65 2.09 -4.23
C LYS A 31 7.54 1.93 -5.27
N ARG A 32 7.03 0.70 -5.45
CA ARG A 32 5.90 0.42 -6.36
C ARG A 32 4.63 1.13 -5.93
N ALA A 33 4.31 1.12 -4.64
CA ALA A 33 3.14 1.81 -4.11
C ALA A 33 3.24 3.33 -4.33
N ALA A 34 4.39 3.94 -4.04
CA ALA A 34 4.63 5.37 -4.28
C ALA A 34 4.52 5.74 -5.76
N LEU A 35 5.09 4.91 -6.66
CA LEU A 35 4.97 5.11 -8.10
C LEU A 35 3.52 4.95 -8.58
N ALA A 36 2.80 3.92 -8.10
CA ALA A 36 1.39 3.72 -8.42
C ALA A 36 0.53 4.92 -8.00
N HIS A 37 0.76 5.45 -6.80
CA HIS A 37 0.11 6.66 -6.30
C HIS A 37 0.37 7.87 -7.21
N THR A 38 1.62 8.05 -7.63
CA THR A 38 1.98 9.12 -8.57
C THR A 38 1.30 8.95 -9.91
N MET A 39 1.33 7.75 -10.48
CA MET A 39 0.67 7.45 -11.77
C MET A 39 -0.84 7.64 -11.71
N PHE A 40 -1.48 7.28 -10.60
CA PHE A 40 -2.90 7.50 -10.38
C PHE A 40 -3.24 9.00 -10.40
N ASN A 41 -2.51 9.83 -9.65
CA ASN A 41 -2.77 11.28 -9.58
C ASN A 41 -2.42 12.00 -10.87
N VAL A 42 -1.28 11.70 -11.48
CA VAL A 42 -0.88 12.28 -12.78
C VAL A 42 -1.84 11.84 -13.87
N GLY A 43 -2.16 10.55 -13.95
CA GLY A 43 -3.09 10.01 -14.94
C GLY A 43 -4.50 10.59 -14.80
N GLY A 44 -5.01 10.67 -13.56
CA GLY A 44 -6.29 11.33 -13.27
C GLY A 44 -6.29 12.80 -13.71
N THR A 45 -5.23 13.53 -13.38
CA THR A 45 -5.09 14.93 -13.80
C THR A 45 -5.07 15.07 -15.33
N LEU A 46 -4.30 14.25 -16.04
CA LEU A 46 -4.23 14.30 -17.50
C LEU A 46 -5.58 14.01 -18.18
N ILE A 47 -6.39 13.14 -17.58
CA ILE A 47 -7.74 12.83 -18.07
C ILE A 47 -8.69 13.99 -17.77
N PHE A 48 -8.72 14.49 -16.53
CA PHE A 48 -9.75 15.41 -16.07
C PHE A 48 -9.45 16.90 -16.27
N ILE A 49 -8.21 17.29 -16.59
CA ILE A 49 -7.86 18.70 -16.78
C ILE A 49 -8.69 19.36 -17.92
N TRP A 50 -8.99 18.62 -18.97
CA TRP A 50 -9.80 19.08 -20.08
C TRP A 50 -11.28 19.26 -19.73
N PHE A 51 -11.72 18.63 -18.66
CA PHE A 51 -13.09 18.69 -18.16
C PHE A 51 -13.28 19.72 -17.04
N THR A 52 -12.26 20.53 -16.73
CA THR A 52 -12.28 21.56 -15.66
C THR A 52 -13.55 22.42 -15.68
N PRO A 53 -14.00 23.00 -16.84
CA PRO A 53 -15.23 23.81 -16.85
C PRO A 53 -16.48 23.02 -16.47
N TYR A 54 -16.58 21.78 -16.91
CA TYR A 54 -17.72 20.91 -16.62
C TYR A 54 -17.75 20.48 -15.15
N ILE A 55 -16.56 20.21 -14.57
CA ILE A 55 -16.43 19.90 -13.15
C ILE A 55 -16.86 21.11 -12.31
N ALA A 56 -16.43 22.32 -12.66
CA ALA A 56 -16.83 23.54 -11.98
C ALA A 56 -18.36 23.72 -12.02
N MET A 57 -18.95 23.63 -13.20
CA MET A 57 -20.38 23.74 -13.39
C MET A 57 -21.17 22.69 -12.58
N PHE A 58 -20.71 21.44 -12.57
CA PHE A 58 -21.34 20.37 -11.80
C PHE A 58 -21.27 20.63 -10.30
N VAL A 59 -20.09 21.03 -9.81
CA VAL A 59 -19.91 21.36 -8.37
C VAL A 59 -20.79 22.53 -7.95
N GLU A 60 -20.87 23.59 -8.76
CA GLU A 60 -21.73 24.74 -8.50
C GLU A 60 -23.22 24.34 -8.49
N MET A 61 -23.61 23.41 -9.37
CA MET A 61 -24.99 22.92 -9.44
C MET A 61 -25.41 22.11 -8.18
N ILE A 62 -24.48 21.31 -7.64
CA ILE A 62 -24.76 20.48 -6.45
C ILE A 62 -24.49 21.20 -5.12
N SER A 63 -23.84 22.36 -5.17
CA SER A 63 -23.54 23.15 -3.97
C SER A 63 -24.74 24.05 -3.64
N PRO A 64 -25.21 24.09 -2.38
CA PRO A 64 -26.25 25.00 -1.97
C PRO A 64 -25.91 26.47 -2.27
N SER A 65 -26.94 27.27 -2.54
CA SER A 65 -26.79 28.71 -2.77
C SER A 65 -26.14 29.37 -1.54
N GLY A 66 -24.98 29.99 -1.71
CA GLY A 66 -24.22 30.62 -0.63
C GLY A 66 -23.10 29.80 -0.03
N ASP A 67 -22.81 28.63 -0.57
CA ASP A 67 -21.65 27.84 -0.16
C ASP A 67 -20.36 28.64 -0.35
N GLU A 68 -19.49 28.58 0.66
CA GLU A 68 -18.16 29.15 0.56
C GLU A 68 -17.31 28.44 -0.49
N LEU A 69 -16.45 29.18 -1.17
CA LEU A 69 -15.51 28.64 -2.18
C LEU A 69 -14.68 27.45 -1.65
N SER A 70 -14.32 27.48 -0.36
CA SER A 70 -13.64 26.39 0.32
C SER A 70 -14.40 25.05 0.26
N ARG A 71 -15.71 25.10 0.48
CA ARG A 71 -16.57 23.91 0.39
C ARG A 71 -16.69 23.40 -1.05
N GLN A 72 -16.86 24.32 -2.00
CA GLN A 72 -16.90 23.96 -3.42
C GLN A 72 -15.58 23.30 -3.88
N ILE A 73 -14.43 23.78 -3.41
CA ILE A 73 -13.12 23.17 -3.68
C ILE A 73 -13.06 21.78 -3.05
N ALA A 74 -13.52 21.60 -1.83
CA ALA A 74 -13.56 20.28 -1.17
C ALA A 74 -14.46 19.30 -1.92
N ASN A 75 -15.62 19.73 -2.40
CA ASN A 75 -16.53 18.92 -3.23
C ASN A 75 -15.89 18.55 -4.57
N ALA A 76 -15.19 19.51 -5.22
CA ALA A 76 -14.44 19.25 -6.45
C ALA A 76 -13.34 18.22 -6.23
N HIS A 77 -12.63 18.32 -5.10
CA HIS A 77 -11.57 17.36 -4.73
C HIS A 77 -12.13 15.96 -4.49
N LEU A 78 -13.20 15.84 -3.71
CA LEU A 78 -13.88 14.57 -3.49
C LEU A 78 -14.39 13.97 -4.80
N GLY A 79 -15.07 14.75 -5.62
CA GLY A 79 -15.57 14.32 -6.92
C GLY A 79 -14.47 13.85 -7.87
N PHE A 80 -13.35 14.58 -7.93
CA PHE A 80 -12.17 14.20 -8.72
C PHE A 80 -11.60 12.85 -8.27
N ASN A 81 -11.41 12.64 -6.96
CA ASN A 81 -10.87 11.38 -6.46
C ASN A 81 -11.81 10.20 -6.73
N ILE A 82 -13.11 10.37 -6.53
CA ILE A 82 -14.10 9.34 -6.85
C ILE A 82 -14.10 9.01 -8.34
N ALA A 83 -14.16 10.03 -9.20
CA ALA A 83 -14.17 9.85 -10.65
C ALA A 83 -12.89 9.16 -11.14
N THR A 84 -11.72 9.59 -10.65
CA THR A 84 -10.44 8.97 -10.96
C THR A 84 -10.41 7.52 -10.50
N THR A 85 -10.90 7.22 -9.30
CA THR A 85 -10.99 5.85 -8.78
C THR A 85 -11.85 4.97 -9.70
N ILE A 86 -13.03 5.43 -10.11
CA ILE A 86 -13.92 4.70 -11.01
C ILE A 86 -13.22 4.38 -12.35
N VAL A 87 -12.48 5.35 -12.91
CA VAL A 87 -11.73 5.17 -14.15
C VAL A 87 -10.58 4.18 -13.98
N PHE A 88 -9.87 4.23 -12.87
CA PHE A 88 -8.67 3.40 -12.65
C PHE A 88 -8.97 2.00 -12.11
N ILE A 89 -10.13 1.73 -11.50
CA ILE A 89 -10.49 0.37 -11.05
C ILE A 89 -10.31 -0.68 -12.16
N PRO A 90 -10.89 -0.53 -13.36
CA PRO A 90 -10.69 -1.50 -14.43
C PRO A 90 -9.24 -1.54 -14.96
N LEU A 91 -8.46 -0.49 -14.73
CA LEU A 91 -7.08 -0.36 -15.19
C LEU A 91 -6.04 -0.81 -14.16
N ILE A 92 -6.44 -1.25 -12.97
CA ILE A 92 -5.52 -1.68 -11.90
C ILE A 92 -4.52 -2.71 -12.41
N GLY A 93 -4.96 -3.72 -13.17
CA GLY A 93 -4.07 -4.74 -13.74
C GLY A 93 -3.01 -4.18 -14.67
N VAL A 94 -3.34 -3.13 -15.44
CA VAL A 94 -2.39 -2.43 -16.30
C VAL A 94 -1.42 -1.61 -15.47
N LEU A 95 -1.93 -0.87 -14.50
CA LEU A 95 -1.12 -0.07 -13.58
C LEU A 95 -0.08 -0.95 -12.85
N VAL A 96 -0.51 -2.08 -12.30
CA VAL A 96 0.39 -3.05 -11.62
C VAL A 96 1.47 -3.56 -12.57
N LYS A 97 1.11 -3.92 -13.82
CA LYS A 97 2.09 -4.37 -14.81
C LYS A 97 3.13 -3.29 -15.14
N ILE A 98 2.70 -2.03 -15.30
CA ILE A 98 3.61 -0.91 -15.56
C ILE A 98 4.55 -0.70 -14.38
N VAL A 99 4.01 -0.61 -13.18
CA VAL A 99 4.78 -0.35 -11.96
C VAL A 99 5.80 -1.47 -11.68
N THR A 100 5.40 -2.73 -11.85
CA THR A 100 6.30 -3.88 -11.66
C THR A 100 7.38 -3.96 -12.74
N LYS A 101 7.09 -3.48 -13.95
CA LYS A 101 8.08 -3.39 -15.03
C LYS A 101 9.08 -2.26 -14.79
N LEU A 102 8.62 -1.11 -14.29
CA LEU A 102 9.47 0.06 -14.01
C LEU A 102 10.33 -0.13 -12.77
N ILE A 103 9.81 -0.84 -11.77
CA ILE A 103 10.53 -1.18 -10.53
C ILE A 103 10.62 -2.71 -10.46
N PRO A 104 11.61 -3.31 -11.15
CA PRO A 104 11.84 -4.74 -11.11
C PRO A 104 12.40 -5.16 -9.75
N GLY A 105 12.34 -6.46 -9.47
CA GLY A 105 12.86 -7.06 -8.24
C GLY A 105 11.75 -7.67 -7.39
N LYS A 106 12.17 -8.31 -6.35
CA LYS A 106 11.34 -8.79 -5.25
C LYS A 106 11.92 -8.18 -3.99
N ASP A 107 11.09 -7.90 -3.01
CA ASP A 107 11.62 -7.65 -1.68
C ASP A 107 12.40 -8.90 -1.30
N GLU A 108 13.64 -8.73 -0.89
CA GLU A 108 14.41 -9.82 -0.32
C GLU A 108 13.58 -10.40 0.82
N ILE A 109 13.40 -11.70 0.81
CA ILE A 109 12.87 -12.38 1.97
C ILE A 109 13.92 -12.09 3.03
N LYS A 110 13.60 -11.24 3.97
CA LYS A 110 14.44 -11.02 5.14
C LYS A 110 14.78 -12.39 5.69
N ASP A 111 15.97 -12.51 6.25
CA ASP A 111 16.42 -13.73 6.93
C ASP A 111 15.20 -14.29 7.69
N PRO A 112 14.88 -15.60 7.57
CA PRO A 112 13.81 -16.21 8.35
C PRO A 112 13.87 -15.89 9.84
N MET A 113 15.07 -15.58 10.34
CA MET A 113 15.33 -15.12 11.70
C MET A 113 14.96 -13.67 11.98
N GLU A 114 14.70 -12.85 10.94
CA GLU A 114 14.25 -11.47 11.13
C GLU A 114 12.72 -11.37 11.18
N VAL A 115 12.24 -10.42 11.97
CA VAL A 115 10.82 -10.05 11.98
C VAL A 115 10.40 -9.54 10.59
N VAL A 116 9.33 -10.13 10.05
CA VAL A 116 8.86 -9.85 8.70
C VAL A 116 7.83 -8.71 8.68
N TYR A 117 6.94 -8.72 9.67
CA TYR A 117 5.80 -7.81 9.69
C TYR A 117 5.95 -6.63 10.62
N LEU A 118 6.83 -6.70 11.65
CA LEU A 118 7.02 -5.58 12.56
C LEU A 118 7.75 -4.43 11.86
N ASP A 119 7.16 -3.22 11.94
CA ASP A 119 7.74 -1.98 11.44
C ASP A 119 7.73 -0.95 12.57
N TYR A 120 8.92 -0.56 13.02
CA TYR A 120 9.08 0.43 14.09
C TYR A 120 8.58 1.83 13.69
N ASN A 121 8.51 2.14 12.39
CA ASN A 121 8.05 3.44 11.91
C ASN A 121 6.54 3.67 12.14
N VAL A 122 5.79 2.60 12.38
CA VAL A 122 4.34 2.69 12.63
C VAL A 122 3.96 2.52 14.10
N ILE A 123 4.94 2.53 15.00
CA ILE A 123 4.71 2.33 16.46
C ILE A 123 3.80 3.42 17.05
N GLU A 124 3.84 4.63 16.47
CA GLU A 124 2.97 5.75 16.86
C GLU A 124 1.52 5.61 16.35
N GLN A 125 1.24 4.58 15.55
CA GLN A 125 -0.08 4.26 15.02
C GLN A 125 -0.58 2.93 15.63
N PRO A 126 -1.21 2.95 16.81
CA PRO A 126 -1.47 1.74 17.62
C PRO A 126 -2.24 0.66 16.86
N PHE A 127 -3.25 1.04 16.06
CA PHE A 127 -4.04 0.06 15.29
C PHE A 127 -3.22 -0.66 14.23
N ILE A 128 -2.31 0.03 13.54
CA ILE A 128 -1.44 -0.55 12.53
C ILE A 128 -0.38 -1.42 13.21
N ALA A 129 0.24 -0.91 14.27
CA ALA A 129 1.24 -1.64 15.04
C ALA A 129 0.69 -2.96 15.59
N ILE A 130 -0.51 -2.95 16.20
CA ILE A 130 -1.18 -4.16 16.70
C ILE A 130 -1.48 -5.12 15.53
N HIS A 131 -1.98 -4.63 14.40
CA HIS A 131 -2.27 -5.47 13.25
C HIS A 131 -1.01 -6.18 12.72
N LEU A 132 0.10 -5.48 12.65
CA LEU A 132 1.39 -6.05 12.24
C LEU A 132 1.94 -7.05 13.26
N ALA A 133 1.80 -6.76 14.56
CA ALA A 133 2.17 -7.69 15.62
C ALA A 133 1.34 -8.99 15.58
N VAL A 134 0.02 -8.89 15.33
CA VAL A 134 -0.84 -10.07 15.15
C VAL A 134 -0.41 -10.89 13.93
N LYS A 135 0.01 -10.24 12.84
CA LYS A 135 0.55 -10.94 11.66
C LYS A 135 1.84 -11.70 11.99
N GLU A 136 2.75 -11.09 12.73
CA GLU A 136 3.99 -11.75 13.14
C GLU A 136 3.71 -12.95 14.07
N LEU A 137 2.82 -12.78 15.05
CA LEU A 137 2.38 -13.88 15.92
C LEU A 137 1.71 -15.02 15.12
N SER A 138 0.93 -14.68 14.09
CA SER A 138 0.33 -15.70 13.21
C SER A 138 1.39 -16.47 12.45
N ARG A 139 2.45 -15.80 11.97
CA ARG A 139 3.60 -16.45 11.31
C ARG A 139 4.33 -17.39 12.26
N MET A 140 4.60 -16.96 13.50
CA MET A 140 5.20 -17.81 14.54
C MET A 140 4.35 -19.04 14.81
N ALA A 141 3.02 -18.88 14.91
CA ALA A 141 2.09 -19.99 15.12
C ALA A 141 2.09 -20.98 13.95
N GLU A 142 2.16 -20.51 12.71
CA GLU A 142 2.25 -21.35 11.51
C GLU A 142 3.54 -22.17 11.50
N ILE A 143 4.69 -21.56 11.79
CA ILE A 143 5.98 -22.24 11.90
C ILE A 143 5.90 -23.32 12.99
N THR A 144 5.42 -22.95 14.18
CA THR A 144 5.27 -23.90 15.31
C THR A 144 4.34 -25.07 14.99
N ALA A 145 3.24 -24.82 14.29
CA ALA A 145 2.34 -25.90 13.84
C ALA A 145 3.03 -26.84 12.84
N GLY A 146 3.87 -26.29 11.95
CA GLY A 146 4.73 -27.07 11.06
C GLY A 146 5.71 -27.95 11.84
N MET A 147 6.41 -27.38 12.84
CA MET A 147 7.34 -28.10 13.70
C MET A 147 6.69 -29.31 14.38
N ILE A 148 5.45 -29.19 14.85
CA ILE A 148 4.72 -30.33 15.47
C ILE A 148 4.54 -31.45 14.45
N THR A 149 4.24 -31.10 13.21
CA THR A 149 4.03 -32.10 12.13
C THR A 149 5.36 -32.81 11.77
N GLU A 150 6.43 -32.04 11.64
CA GLU A 150 7.77 -32.59 11.34
C GLU A 150 8.33 -33.38 12.53
N THR A 151 8.11 -32.94 13.78
CA THR A 151 8.46 -33.72 14.99
C THR A 151 7.79 -35.11 14.99
N LYS A 152 6.51 -35.16 14.58
CA LYS A 152 5.80 -36.45 14.46
C LYS A 152 6.45 -37.37 13.42
N LYS A 153 6.87 -36.84 12.28
CA LYS A 153 7.58 -37.63 11.25
C LYS A 153 8.94 -38.10 11.74
N ALA A 154 9.72 -37.21 12.36
CA ALA A 154 11.01 -37.52 12.93
C ALA A 154 10.91 -38.65 13.98
N PHE A 155 9.96 -38.52 14.92
CA PHE A 155 9.83 -39.47 16.04
C PHE A 155 9.23 -40.81 15.62
N LEU A 156 8.16 -40.83 14.81
CA LEU A 156 7.49 -42.08 14.41
C LEU A 156 8.13 -42.74 13.18
N GLY A 157 8.72 -41.95 12.28
CA GLY A 157 9.36 -42.44 11.05
C GLY A 157 10.86 -42.62 11.13
N GLY A 158 11.52 -42.13 12.20
CA GLY A 158 12.98 -42.08 12.29
C GLY A 158 13.63 -41.16 11.27
N ASP A 159 12.88 -40.13 10.79
CA ASP A 159 13.30 -39.19 9.76
C ASP A 159 14.23 -38.14 10.37
N MET A 160 15.54 -38.25 10.09
CA MET A 160 16.56 -37.35 10.63
C MET A 160 16.50 -35.97 9.93
N ASP A 161 16.10 -35.91 8.66
CA ASP A 161 15.97 -34.64 7.94
C ASP A 161 14.82 -33.81 8.52
N ALA A 162 13.71 -34.48 8.90
CA ALA A 162 12.62 -33.84 9.61
C ALA A 162 13.05 -33.32 10.99
N ALA A 163 13.90 -34.06 11.70
CA ALA A 163 14.44 -33.62 12.99
C ALA A 163 15.33 -32.34 12.84
N GLU A 164 16.18 -32.30 11.84
CA GLU A 164 17.03 -31.14 11.54
C GLU A 164 16.18 -29.92 11.15
N SER A 165 15.11 -30.12 10.37
CA SER A 165 14.16 -29.05 10.02
C SER A 165 13.51 -28.43 11.27
N VAL A 166 13.09 -29.25 12.22
CA VAL A 166 12.48 -28.78 13.48
C VAL A 166 13.48 -27.92 14.28
N MET A 167 14.73 -28.33 14.38
CA MET A 167 15.76 -27.56 15.10
C MET A 167 16.05 -26.22 14.44
N LYS A 168 15.98 -26.16 13.10
CA LYS A 168 16.14 -24.92 12.35
C LYS A 168 14.96 -23.98 12.58
N ASP A 169 13.74 -24.50 12.51
CA ASP A 169 12.52 -23.72 12.70
C ASP A 169 12.40 -23.22 14.17
N GLU A 170 12.85 -24.01 15.13
CA GLU A 170 12.93 -23.60 16.55
C GLU A 170 13.85 -22.39 16.71
N THR A 171 15.03 -22.40 16.09
CA THR A 171 15.94 -21.24 16.12
C THR A 171 15.30 -19.99 15.52
N VAL A 172 14.48 -20.15 14.48
CA VAL A 172 13.73 -19.03 13.88
C VAL A 172 12.70 -18.49 14.86
N VAL A 173 11.90 -19.35 15.48
CA VAL A 173 10.85 -18.94 16.44
C VAL A 173 11.45 -18.27 17.68
N ASP A 174 12.59 -18.76 18.17
CA ASP A 174 13.28 -18.17 19.32
C ASP A 174 13.88 -16.79 19.04
N SER A 175 14.16 -16.48 17.76
CA SER A 175 14.69 -15.18 17.34
C SER A 175 13.62 -14.11 17.13
N LEU A 176 12.35 -14.47 17.08
CA LEU A 176 11.20 -13.59 16.80
C LEU A 176 10.54 -13.08 18.08
#